data_972645c09e419779a3b9d331042fda77
#
_entry.id   972645c09e419779a3b9d331042fda77
#
_cell.length_a   1.000
_cell.length_b   1.000
_cell.length_c   1.000
_cell.angle_alpha   90.00
_cell.angle_beta   90.00
_cell.angle_gamma   90.00
#
_symmetry.space_group_name_H-M   'P 1'
#
loop_
_entity.id
_entity.type
_entity.pdbx_description
1 polymer ?
#
loop_
_entity_poly.entity_id
_entity_poly.type
_entity_poly.pdbx_seq_one_letter_code
_entity_poly.pdbx_strand_id
1 'polypeptide(L)'
;MNKAIEIGRLTRDPEVRYSQGNNTAVARYTIAVDRKFKREGEPTADFIPCVVFGRQAEFAEKYFRKGTKVVISGRITTGSYTNKDGQKIYTTEITVEEQEFAESKGSSEAQGTGQMPTPNGDGFMSVPDDDTGLPFN
;
A
#
# COMPACT_ATOMS: atom_id res chain seq x y z
N MET A 1 -5.63 -19.77 10.78
CA MET A 1 -4.76 -18.91 9.94
C MET A 1 -5.37 -17.54 9.85
N ASN A 2 -4.55 -16.50 10.01
CA ASN A 2 -5.01 -15.11 9.95
C ASN A 2 -4.08 -14.37 8.99
N LYS A 3 -4.56 -14.10 7.79
CA LYS A 3 -3.72 -13.52 6.75
C LYS A 3 -4.56 -12.61 5.86
N ALA A 4 -4.04 -11.41 5.63
CA ALA A 4 -4.68 -10.47 4.71
C ALA A 4 -3.61 -9.98 3.74
N ILE A 5 -3.97 -9.89 2.48
CA ILE A 5 -3.08 -9.36 1.44
C ILE A 5 -3.90 -8.33 0.68
N GLU A 6 -3.41 -7.09 0.63
CA GLU A 6 -4.16 -6.00 0.00
C GLU A 6 -3.24 -5.16 -0.86
N ILE A 7 -3.79 -4.64 -1.92
CA ILE A 7 -3.09 -3.70 -2.79
C ILE A 7 -3.92 -2.42 -2.83
N GLY A 8 -3.31 -1.31 -2.53
CA GLY A 8 -4.03 -0.04 -2.55
C GLY A 8 -3.09 1.14 -2.51
N ARG A 9 -3.67 2.33 -2.49
CA ARG A 9 -2.90 3.57 -2.45
C ARG A 9 -3.08 4.26 -1.12
N LEU A 10 -2.00 4.80 -0.58
CA LEU A 10 -2.08 5.55 0.66
C LEU A 10 -2.99 6.76 0.49
N THR A 11 -3.87 6.98 1.44
CA THR A 11 -4.79 8.11 1.41
C THR A 11 -4.15 9.38 1.93
N ARG A 12 -3.05 9.24 2.67
CA ARG A 12 -2.28 10.36 3.19
C ARG A 12 -0.90 9.83 3.59
N ASP A 13 -0.01 10.74 3.93
CA ASP A 13 1.32 10.36 4.38
C ASP A 13 1.23 9.54 5.67
N PRO A 14 2.12 8.57 5.87
CA PRO A 14 2.09 7.79 7.10
C PRO A 14 2.33 8.66 8.34
N GLU A 15 1.63 8.33 9.40
CA GLU A 15 1.83 8.97 10.70
C GLU A 15 2.76 8.07 11.49
N VAL A 16 3.90 8.62 11.91
CA VAL A 16 4.94 7.82 12.56
C VAL A 16 5.16 8.31 13.98
N ARG A 17 5.20 7.39 14.90
CA ARG A 17 5.50 7.68 16.29
C ARG A 17 6.54 6.70 16.78
N TYR A 18 7.29 7.10 17.80
CA TYR A 18 8.30 6.25 18.40
C TYR A 18 7.85 5.89 19.81
N SER A 19 7.86 4.61 20.13
CA SER A 19 7.45 4.17 21.46
C SER A 19 8.48 4.60 22.49
N GLN A 20 8.02 4.95 23.66
CA GLN A 20 8.92 5.31 24.75
C GLN A 20 9.62 4.07 25.27
N GLY A 21 10.81 4.22 25.70
CA GLY A 21 11.56 3.13 26.31
C GLY A 21 12.45 2.43 25.31
N ASN A 22 11.90 1.83 24.27
CA ASN A 22 12.69 1.07 23.32
C ASN A 22 12.85 1.74 21.96
N ASN A 23 12.27 2.93 21.77
CA ASN A 23 12.40 3.69 20.53
C ASN A 23 11.97 2.93 19.28
N THR A 24 11.01 2.06 19.42
CA THR A 24 10.50 1.34 18.26
C THR A 24 9.57 2.25 17.45
N ALA A 25 9.82 2.36 16.16
CA ALA A 25 8.96 3.15 15.30
C ALA A 25 7.65 2.42 15.05
N VAL A 26 6.55 3.17 15.04
CA VAL A 26 5.24 2.67 14.72
C VAL A 26 4.64 3.60 13.68
N ALA A 27 4.34 3.10 12.51
CA ALA A 27 3.75 3.88 11.45
C ALA A 27 2.32 3.42 11.23
N ARG A 28 1.44 4.38 11.01
CA ARG A 28 0.04 4.09 10.69
C ARG A 28 -0.30 4.78 9.40
N TYR A 29 -0.95 4.05 8.53
CA TYR A 29 -1.45 4.63 7.29
C TYR A 29 -2.71 3.88 6.86
N THR A 30 -3.47 4.50 5.99
CA THR A 30 -4.69 3.92 5.46
C THR A 30 -4.52 3.78 3.95
N ILE A 31 -4.86 2.62 3.43
CA ILE A 31 -4.82 2.41 1.99
C ILE A 31 -6.24 2.33 1.45
N ALA A 32 -6.42 2.86 0.25
CA ALA A 32 -7.68 2.75 -0.46
C ALA A 32 -7.58 1.58 -1.41
N VAL A 33 -8.37 0.56 -1.16
CA VAL A 33 -8.38 -0.67 -1.94
C VAL A 33 -9.60 -0.67 -2.83
N ASP A 34 -9.40 -0.69 -4.13
CA ASP A 34 -10.53 -0.64 -5.06
C ASP A 34 -11.40 -1.88 -4.93
N ARG A 35 -12.68 -1.67 -4.96
CA ARG A 35 -13.62 -2.78 -4.98
C ARG A 35 -13.64 -3.40 -6.37
N LYS A 36 -13.73 -4.72 -6.41
CA LYS A 36 -13.74 -5.44 -7.67
C LYS A 36 -14.98 -5.10 -8.49
N PHE A 37 -16.13 -4.99 -7.82
CA PHE A 37 -17.37 -4.63 -8.48
C PHE A 37 -17.84 -3.30 -7.91
N LYS A 38 -17.95 -2.30 -8.78
CA LYS A 38 -18.35 -0.96 -8.37
C LYS A 38 -19.81 -0.75 -8.77
N ARG A 39 -20.58 -0.22 -7.86
CA ARG A 39 -21.98 0.06 -8.11
C ARG A 39 -22.23 1.56 -7.98
N GLU A 40 -23.15 2.05 -8.77
CA GLU A 40 -23.54 3.44 -8.72
C GLU A 40 -24.11 3.78 -7.35
N GLY A 41 -23.65 4.89 -6.77
CA GLY A 41 -24.13 5.33 -5.47
C GLY A 41 -23.45 4.66 -4.29
N GLU A 42 -22.52 3.76 -4.53
CA GLU A 42 -21.79 3.08 -3.46
C GLU A 42 -20.31 3.47 -3.51
N PRO A 43 -19.59 3.35 -2.40
CA PRO A 43 -18.16 3.61 -2.44
C PRO A 43 -17.45 2.70 -3.43
N THR A 44 -16.45 3.23 -4.11
CA THR A 44 -15.67 2.46 -5.08
C THR A 44 -14.44 1.82 -4.47
N ALA A 45 -14.14 2.18 -3.23
CA ALA A 45 -12.97 1.67 -2.55
C ALA A 45 -13.27 1.44 -1.08
N ASP A 46 -12.53 0.54 -0.50
CA ASP A 46 -12.54 0.32 0.94
C ASP A 46 -11.28 0.92 1.54
N PHE A 47 -11.42 1.57 2.68
CA PHE A 47 -10.29 2.22 3.34
C PHE A 47 -9.82 1.32 4.47
N ILE A 48 -8.61 0.83 4.35
CA ILE A 48 -8.08 -0.20 5.24
C ILE A 48 -6.98 0.40 6.10
N PRO A 49 -7.21 0.50 7.42
CA PRO A 49 -6.15 1.01 8.30
C PRO A 49 -5.07 -0.03 8.50
N CYS A 50 -3.84 0.43 8.48
CA CYS A 50 -2.67 -0.43 8.58
C CYS A 50 -1.73 0.10 9.65
N VAL A 51 -1.11 -0.79 10.40
CA VAL A 51 -0.10 -0.44 11.38
C VAL A 51 1.15 -1.29 11.11
N VAL A 52 2.30 -0.68 11.19
CA VAL A 52 3.56 -1.36 10.92
C VAL A 52 4.60 -0.90 11.94
N PHE A 53 5.48 -1.81 12.32
CA PHE A 53 6.42 -1.60 13.41
C PHE A 53 7.86 -1.73 12.94
N GLY A 54 8.77 -1.08 13.64
CA GLY A 54 10.20 -1.28 13.49
C GLY A 54 10.74 -0.73 12.19
N ARG A 55 11.61 -1.48 11.57
CA ARG A 55 12.28 -1.04 10.35
C ARG A 55 11.30 -0.75 9.22
N GLN A 56 10.25 -1.51 9.14
CA GLN A 56 9.25 -1.29 8.10
C GLN A 56 8.49 0.01 8.33
N ALA A 57 8.33 0.41 9.60
CA ALA A 57 7.73 1.71 9.90
C ALA A 57 8.65 2.83 9.45
N GLU A 58 9.94 2.68 9.66
CA GLU A 58 10.91 3.67 9.20
C GLU A 58 10.96 3.74 7.68
N PHE A 59 10.84 2.59 7.02
CA PHE A 59 10.77 2.53 5.57
C PHE A 59 9.55 3.29 5.06
N ALA A 60 8.40 3.07 5.70
CA ALA A 60 7.18 3.77 5.30
C ALA A 60 7.34 5.27 5.50
N GLU A 61 7.95 5.69 6.59
CA GLU A 61 8.19 7.11 6.84
C GLU A 61 9.02 7.74 5.72
N LYS A 62 10.03 7.04 5.26
CA LYS A 62 10.94 7.59 4.27
C LYS A 62 10.37 7.57 2.86
N TYR A 63 9.67 6.53 2.52
CA TYR A 63 9.36 6.26 1.10
C TYR A 63 7.90 6.27 0.73
N PHE A 64 7.00 6.09 1.69
CA PHE A 64 5.57 6.07 1.38
C PHE A 64 5.00 7.47 1.55
N ARG A 65 4.18 7.88 0.59
CA ARG A 65 3.51 9.17 0.62
C ARG A 65 2.09 8.99 0.14
N LYS A 66 1.28 9.99 0.35
CA LYS A 66 -0.08 10.01 -0.17
C LYS A 66 -0.06 9.64 -1.65
N GLY A 67 -0.87 8.69 -2.04
CA GLY A 67 -0.99 8.25 -3.42
C GLY A 67 -0.05 7.13 -3.82
N THR A 68 0.91 6.77 -2.98
CA THR A 68 1.82 5.67 -3.30
C THR A 68 1.04 4.36 -3.31
N LYS A 69 1.21 3.58 -4.36
CA LYS A 69 0.56 2.27 -4.46
C LYS A 69 1.45 1.21 -3.84
N VAL A 70 0.89 0.46 -2.92
CA VAL A 70 1.65 -0.54 -2.16
C VAL A 70 0.90 -1.86 -2.13
N VAL A 71 1.64 -2.93 -1.94
CA VAL A 71 1.06 -4.21 -1.60
C VAL A 71 1.50 -4.53 -0.17
N ILE A 72 0.56 -4.92 0.65
CA ILE A 72 0.84 -5.29 2.03
C ILE A 72 0.34 -6.69 2.31
N SER A 73 1.00 -7.33 3.23
CA SER A 73 0.57 -8.61 3.74
C SER A 73 0.71 -8.58 5.25
N GLY A 74 -0.23 -9.13 5.95
CA GLY A 74 -0.20 -9.15 7.40
C GLY A 74 -1.39 -9.88 7.97
N ARG A 75 -1.73 -9.56 9.19
CA ARG A 75 -2.85 -10.22 9.87
C ARG A 75 -3.86 -9.17 10.31
N ILE A 76 -5.10 -9.56 10.40
CA ILE A 76 -6.17 -8.70 10.86
C ILE A 76 -6.13 -8.67 12.38
N THR A 77 -6.07 -7.48 12.95
CA THR A 77 -6.09 -7.30 14.39
C THR A 77 -7.27 -6.44 14.77
N THR A 78 -7.90 -6.78 15.87
CA THR A 78 -9.04 -6.03 16.38
C THR A 78 -8.72 -5.51 17.76
N GLY A 79 -9.33 -4.42 18.11
CA GLY A 79 -9.15 -3.84 19.43
C GLY A 79 -10.33 -2.95 19.76
N SER A 80 -10.23 -2.26 20.87
CA SER A 80 -11.28 -1.32 21.27
C SER A 80 -10.69 -0.27 22.19
N TYR A 81 -11.35 0.87 22.24
CA TYR A 81 -11.03 1.90 23.20
C TYR A 81 -12.33 2.63 23.57
N THR A 82 -12.29 3.34 24.67
CA THR A 82 -13.43 4.13 25.11
C THR A 82 -13.18 5.60 24.76
N ASN A 83 -14.11 6.19 24.05
CA ASN A 83 -13.95 7.58 23.64
C ASN A 83 -14.35 8.54 24.78
N LYS A 84 -14.29 9.84 24.52
CA LYS A 84 -14.59 10.87 25.51
C LYS A 84 -16.02 10.80 26.00
N ASP A 85 -16.91 10.29 25.17
CA ASP A 85 -18.34 10.20 25.52
C ASP A 85 -18.67 8.92 26.28
N GLY A 86 -17.67 8.12 26.59
CA GLY A 86 -17.89 6.87 27.30
C GLY A 86 -18.31 5.71 26.42
N GLN A 87 -18.31 5.91 25.13
CA GLN A 87 -18.70 4.87 24.19
C GLN A 87 -17.52 3.98 23.83
N LYS A 88 -17.77 2.69 23.74
CA LYS A 88 -16.73 1.76 23.34
C LYS A 88 -16.64 1.72 21.81
N ILE A 89 -15.46 2.00 21.32
CA ILE A 89 -15.20 2.04 19.88
C ILE A 89 -14.37 0.83 19.52
N TYR A 90 -14.83 0.04 18.55
CA TYR A 90 -14.11 -1.14 18.10
C TYR A 90 -13.27 -0.78 16.88
N THR A 91 -12.07 -1.33 16.82
CA THR A 91 -11.17 -1.07 15.69
C THR A 91 -10.82 -2.37 15.01
N THR A 92 -10.60 -2.29 13.71
CA THR A 92 -10.11 -3.39 12.90
C THR A 92 -9.03 -2.85 11.99
N GLU A 93 -7.87 -3.41 12.05
CA GLU A 93 -6.76 -2.93 11.24
C GLU A 93 -5.90 -4.11 10.82
N ILE A 94 -5.01 -3.89 9.87
CA ILE A 94 -4.05 -4.90 9.48
C ILE A 94 -2.71 -4.57 10.13
N THR A 95 -2.18 -5.52 10.88
CA THR A 95 -0.82 -5.42 11.38
C THR A 95 0.07 -5.95 10.26
N VAL A 96 0.81 -5.05 9.64
CA VAL A 96 1.56 -5.35 8.43
C VAL A 96 2.82 -6.15 8.77
N GLU A 97 3.01 -7.23 8.07
CA GLU A 97 4.20 -8.06 8.22
C GLU A 97 5.16 -7.83 7.06
N GLU A 98 4.62 -7.53 5.88
CA GLU A 98 5.41 -7.22 4.70
C GLU A 98 4.75 -6.10 3.92
N GLN A 99 5.55 -5.22 3.36
CA GLN A 99 5.03 -4.13 2.53
C GLN A 99 6.02 -3.86 1.41
N GLU A 100 5.50 -3.60 0.23
CA GLU A 100 6.33 -3.33 -0.95
C GLU A 100 5.62 -2.34 -1.85
N PHE A 101 6.37 -1.68 -2.71
CA PHE A 101 5.77 -0.86 -3.74
C PHE A 101 5.05 -1.76 -4.74
N ALA A 102 3.85 -1.39 -5.10
CA ALA A 102 3.09 -2.10 -6.12
C ALA A 102 3.30 -1.50 -7.50
N GLU A 103 4.03 -0.38 -7.57
CA GLU A 103 4.44 0.20 -8.84
C GLU A 103 5.82 0.82 -8.62
N SER A 104 6.60 0.93 -9.66
CA SER A 104 7.94 1.47 -9.52
C SER A 104 7.85 2.96 -9.26
N LYS A 105 8.80 3.50 -8.52
CA LYS A 105 8.89 4.93 -8.28
C LYS A 105 8.98 5.69 -9.61
N GLY A 106 9.73 5.16 -10.55
CA GLY A 106 9.85 5.77 -11.85
C GLY A 106 8.55 5.80 -12.63
N SER A 107 7.71 4.81 -12.49
CA SER A 107 6.46 4.79 -13.23
C SER A 107 5.48 5.84 -12.71
N SER A 108 5.47 6.15 -11.42
CA SER A 108 4.63 7.21 -10.93
C SER A 108 5.10 8.56 -11.44
N GLU A 109 6.37 8.77 -11.54
CA GLU A 109 6.90 10.00 -12.10
C GLU A 109 6.73 10.04 -13.60
N ALA A 110 6.89 8.90 -14.24
CA ALA A 110 6.81 8.81 -15.68
C ALA A 110 5.42 9.01 -16.22
N GLN A 111 4.42 8.92 -15.41
CA GLN A 111 3.08 9.23 -15.87
C GLN A 111 2.99 10.63 -16.39
N GLY A 112 3.73 11.52 -15.79
CA GLY A 112 3.75 12.88 -16.26
C GLY A 112 4.52 13.05 -17.55
N THR A 113 5.46 12.18 -17.86
CA THR A 113 6.25 12.29 -19.06
C THR A 113 5.81 11.32 -20.11
N GLY A 114 5.08 10.38 -19.75
CA GLY A 114 4.64 9.39 -20.66
C GLY A 114 5.68 8.50 -21.21
N GLN A 115 6.69 8.14 -20.80
CA GLN A 115 7.52 7.33 -21.40
C GLN A 115 8.39 6.45 -21.04
N MET A 116 8.62 5.71 -21.25
CA MET A 116 9.52 5.03 -20.87
C MET A 116 10.29 4.45 -21.81
N PRO A 117 11.02 4.47 -22.21
CA PRO A 117 11.62 3.94 -23.32
C PRO A 117 11.91 2.57 -23.45
N THR A 118 11.99 2.59 -23.86
CA THR A 118 12.13 1.71 -24.08
C THR A 118 12.56 1.04 -24.30
N PRO A 119 12.82 0.90 -24.69
CA PRO A 119 13.22 0.20 -25.02
C PRO A 119 13.39 -0.41 -25.38
N ASN A 120 13.54 -0.30 -25.68
CA ASN A 120 13.68 -0.95 -26.03
C ASN A 120 13.79 -1.51 -26.26
N GLY A 121 13.95 -1.03 -26.38
CA GLY A 121 14.02 -1.64 -26.63
C GLY A 121 14.16 -2.21 -26.52
N ASP A 122 14.37 -2.09 -26.65
CA ASP A 122 14.28 -2.71 -26.52
C ASP A 122 14.04 -3.31 -26.02
N GLY A 123 14.29 -3.05 -25.83
CA GLY A 123 13.82 -3.73 -25.59
C GLY A 123 13.37 -4.19 -24.97
N PHE A 124 13.46 -4.20 -24.97
CA PHE A 124 12.76 -4.86 -24.79
C PHE A 124 12.15 -5.17 -24.81
N MET A 125 12.39 -4.92 -24.90
CA MET A 125 11.70 -5.39 -25.25
C MET A 125 11.18 -5.81 -25.54
N SER A 126 11.48 -5.56 -25.72
CA SER A 126 10.94 -6.13 -26.20
C SER A 126 10.53 -6.77 -26.43
N VAL A 127 10.83 -6.71 -26.67
CA VAL A 127 10.30 -7.54 -27.10
C VAL A 127 9.77 -7.97 -27.29
N PRO A 128 10.15 -7.93 -27.46
CA PRO A 128 9.53 -8.56 -27.86
C PRO A 128 8.97 -8.99 -28.06
N ASP A 129 9.36 -8.89 -28.26
CA ASP A 129 8.79 -9.55 -28.64
C ASP A 129 8.36 -10.07 -28.74
N ASP A 130 8.79 -9.91 -28.82
CA ASP A 130 8.31 -10.62 -29.11
C ASP A 130 7.88 -11.13 -29.11
N ASP A 131 8.31 -10.95 -29.17
CA ASP A 131 7.79 -11.67 -29.33
C ASP A 131 7.39 -12.15 -29.27
N THR A 132 7.88 -11.84 -29.28
CA THR A 132 7.43 -12.52 -29.34
C THR A 132 6.92 -13.08 -28.99
N GLY A 133 7.33 -12.81 -28.75
CA GLY A 133 6.83 -13.55 -28.58
C GLY A 133 6.35 -13.94 -27.97
N LEU A 134 6.44 -13.85 -27.84
CA LEU A 134 5.81 -14.37 -27.52
C LEU A 134 5.22 -14.85 -27.29
N PRO A 135 5.37 -14.74 -27.15
CA PRO A 135 4.74 -15.28 -27.05
C PRO A 135 4.22 -15.53 -26.76
N PHE A 136 4.66 -15.44 -26.71
CA PHE A 136 4.14 -15.75 -26.66
C PHE A 136 3.92 -15.90 -26.93
N ASN A 137 4.39 -15.36 -26.96
CA ASN A 137 4.25 -15.59 -27.35
C ASN A 137 4.00 -15.83 -27.52
#